data_6345481b8e15e970f2a4169ca2722dbe
#
_entry.id   6345481b8e15e970f2a4169ca2722dbe
#
_cell.length_a   1.000
_cell.length_b   1.000
_cell.length_c   1.000
_cell.angle_alpha   90.00
_cell.angle_beta   90.00
_cell.angle_gamma   90.00
#
_symmetry.space_group_name_H-M   'P 1'
#
loop_
_entity.id
_entity.type
_entity.pdbx_description
1 polymer ?
#
loop_
_entity_poly.entity_id
_entity_poly.type
_entity_poly.pdbx_seq_one_letter_code
_entity_poly.pdbx_strand_id
1 'polypeptide(L)'
;MSITRGPISQFIEKNYLHFNAAALMDAAKGYETHLAEGGKMMVTLAGAMSTAELGISLAEMIRQDKIAIISCTGANLEEDIMNLVAHSHYKRVPNYRDLSPQEEWDLLENHYNRVTDTCIPEEEAFRRLQKHIHKIWKDADNSGERYFPHEYMYKILLSGELEQYYEIDPKNSWMLAAAEKNLPIVVPGWEDSTMGNIFASYVIKNEIKASTMKSGIEYMAWLADWYTKNSSGKGIGFFQIGGGIAGDFPICVVPMLYQDMEMHDVPFWSYFCQISDSTTSYGSYSGAVPNEKITWGKLDIHTPKFIVESDATIVAPLIFAWILKQ
;
A
#
# COMPACT_ATOMS: atom_id res chain seq x y z
N MET A 1 31.77 -4.06 11.54
CA MET A 1 31.13 -3.70 12.83
C MET A 1 29.85 -4.48 12.91
N SER A 2 29.63 -5.26 13.99
CA SER A 2 28.34 -5.93 14.19
C SER A 2 27.26 -4.84 14.40
N ILE A 3 26.23 -4.87 13.58
CA ILE A 3 25.11 -3.94 13.71
C ILE A 3 24.39 -4.31 15.01
N THR A 4 24.35 -3.40 15.98
CA THR A 4 23.58 -3.62 17.22
C THR A 4 22.10 -3.52 16.87
N ARG A 5 21.37 -4.60 16.99
CA ARG A 5 19.92 -4.66 16.77
C ARG A 5 19.18 -4.29 18.05
N GLY A 6 18.06 -3.63 17.93
CA GLY A 6 17.19 -3.28 19.05
C GLY A 6 16.42 -4.50 19.59
N PRO A 7 15.64 -4.30 20.66
CA PRO A 7 15.03 -5.39 21.42
C PRO A 7 14.03 -6.22 20.63
N ILE A 8 13.29 -5.64 19.70
CA ILE A 8 12.31 -6.35 18.85
C ILE A 8 13.05 -7.28 17.91
N SER A 9 14.07 -6.79 17.20
CA SER A 9 14.91 -7.61 16.32
C SER A 9 15.58 -8.76 17.06
N GLN A 10 16.11 -8.51 18.27
CA GLN A 10 16.71 -9.55 19.11
C GLN A 10 15.67 -10.59 19.56
N PHE A 11 14.45 -10.17 19.89
CA PHE A 11 13.39 -11.09 20.27
C PHE A 11 13.01 -12.03 19.12
N ILE A 12 12.75 -11.51 17.93
CA ILE A 12 12.36 -12.35 16.79
C ILE A 12 13.50 -13.23 16.33
N GLU A 13 14.75 -12.77 16.32
CA GLU A 13 15.93 -13.57 15.99
C GLU A 13 16.09 -14.78 16.93
N LYS A 14 15.82 -14.58 18.21
CA LYS A 14 15.94 -15.63 19.22
C LYS A 14 14.79 -16.65 19.18
N ASN A 15 13.57 -16.24 18.84
CA ASN A 15 12.37 -17.03 19.06
C ASN A 15 11.73 -17.55 17.76
N TYR A 16 12.01 -16.95 16.59
CA TYR A 16 11.40 -17.29 15.30
C TYR A 16 12.29 -18.25 14.53
N LEU A 17 12.32 -19.52 14.95
CA LEU A 17 13.34 -20.50 14.51
C LEU A 17 12.82 -21.53 13.51
N HIS A 18 11.51 -21.81 13.48
CA HIS A 18 10.94 -22.88 12.68
C HIS A 18 9.56 -22.48 12.12
N PHE A 19 9.07 -23.25 11.13
CA PHE A 19 7.78 -23.09 10.48
C PHE A 19 7.58 -21.67 9.92
N ASN A 20 6.37 -21.16 10.02
CA ASN A 20 6.02 -19.85 9.47
C ASN A 20 6.76 -18.68 10.16
N ALA A 21 7.16 -18.85 11.43
CA ALA A 21 8.01 -17.88 12.12
C ALA A 21 9.41 -17.81 11.49
N ALA A 22 10.00 -18.94 11.11
CA ALA A 22 11.26 -18.95 10.36
C ALA A 22 11.10 -18.32 8.97
N ALA A 23 9.97 -18.58 8.28
CA ALA A 23 9.68 -17.97 6.99
C ALA A 23 9.62 -16.42 7.08
N LEU A 24 9.07 -15.87 8.17
CA LEU A 24 9.12 -14.44 8.44
C LEU A 24 10.56 -13.93 8.55
N MET A 25 11.40 -14.64 9.31
CA MET A 25 12.81 -14.27 9.47
C MET A 25 13.58 -14.34 8.15
N ASP A 26 13.35 -15.39 7.36
CA ASP A 26 14.01 -15.57 6.07
C ASP A 26 13.59 -14.45 5.10
N ALA A 27 12.31 -14.08 5.08
CA ALA A 27 11.81 -12.97 4.30
C ALA A 27 12.44 -11.62 4.73
N ALA A 28 12.51 -11.36 6.04
CA ALA A 28 13.10 -10.14 6.59
C ALA A 28 14.60 -10.02 6.27
N LYS A 29 15.35 -11.11 6.44
CA LYS A 29 16.78 -11.18 6.09
C LYS A 29 17.00 -11.04 4.58
N GLY A 30 16.16 -11.68 3.78
CA GLY A 30 16.20 -11.55 2.32
C GLY A 30 15.96 -10.11 1.86
N TYR A 31 14.98 -9.42 2.45
CA TYR A 31 14.71 -8.01 2.18
C TYR A 31 15.92 -7.13 2.53
N GLU A 32 16.46 -7.28 3.75
CA GLU A 32 17.65 -6.54 4.19
C GLU A 32 18.85 -6.79 3.29
N THR A 33 19.10 -8.05 2.91
CA THR A 33 20.19 -8.42 1.99
C THR A 33 20.00 -7.78 0.62
N HIS A 34 18.79 -7.83 0.06
CA HIS A 34 18.48 -7.22 -1.23
C HIS A 34 18.79 -5.72 -1.25
N LEU A 35 18.41 -5.00 -0.20
CA LEU A 35 18.74 -3.57 -0.07
C LEU A 35 20.24 -3.33 0.13
N ALA A 36 20.91 -4.17 0.94
CA ALA A 36 22.36 -4.04 1.20
C ALA A 36 23.20 -4.26 -0.06
N GLU A 37 22.71 -5.05 -1.01
CA GLU A 37 23.33 -5.29 -2.32
C GLU A 37 22.97 -4.22 -3.36
N GLY A 38 22.29 -3.14 -2.95
CA GLY A 38 21.91 -2.01 -3.82
C GLY A 38 20.61 -2.19 -4.57
N GLY A 39 19.81 -3.20 -4.22
CA GLY A 39 18.47 -3.40 -4.76
C GLY A 39 17.48 -2.35 -4.26
N LYS A 40 16.40 -2.17 -5.01
CA LYS A 40 15.24 -1.34 -4.63
C LYS A 40 14.07 -2.25 -4.26
N MET A 41 13.12 -1.76 -3.47
CA MET A 41 11.95 -2.55 -3.08
C MET A 41 10.65 -1.84 -3.44
N MET A 42 9.77 -2.56 -4.13
CA MET A 42 8.35 -2.22 -4.23
C MET A 42 7.62 -2.91 -3.09
N VAL A 43 6.79 -2.16 -2.37
CA VAL A 43 5.86 -2.69 -1.37
C VAL A 43 4.45 -2.58 -1.90
N THR A 44 3.64 -3.64 -1.74
CA THR A 44 2.23 -3.59 -2.12
C THR A 44 1.33 -3.78 -0.91
N LEU A 45 0.25 -3.00 -0.84
CA LEU A 45 -0.71 -2.98 0.26
C LEU A 45 -2.11 -3.28 -0.28
N ALA A 46 -2.60 -4.48 -0.04
CA ALA A 46 -3.99 -4.85 -0.31
C ALA A 46 -4.91 -4.47 0.86
N GLY A 47 -6.22 -4.63 0.68
CA GLY A 47 -7.22 -4.39 1.71
C GLY A 47 -7.19 -2.97 2.25
N ALA A 48 -7.32 -2.84 3.56
CA ALA A 48 -7.41 -1.60 4.32
C ALA A 48 -6.36 -1.56 5.46
N MET A 49 -5.09 -1.77 5.12
CA MET A 49 -3.99 -1.82 6.10
C MET A 49 -3.73 -0.47 6.76
N SER A 50 -4.14 0.63 6.14
CA SER A 50 -4.07 1.97 6.74
C SER A 50 -5.04 2.12 7.90
N THR A 51 -6.26 1.57 7.82
CA THR A 51 -7.20 1.53 8.95
C THR A 51 -6.65 0.69 10.12
N ALA A 52 -5.87 -0.36 9.82
CA ALA A 52 -5.16 -1.15 10.83
C ALA A 52 -3.89 -0.46 11.38
N GLU A 53 -3.66 0.80 11.03
CA GLU A 53 -2.51 1.62 11.44
C GLU A 53 -1.13 1.03 11.10
N LEU A 54 -1.04 0.21 10.07
CA LEU A 54 0.25 -0.27 9.56
C LEU A 54 1.16 0.89 9.11
N GLY A 55 0.56 2.05 8.87
CA GLY A 55 1.23 3.30 8.52
C GLY A 55 2.33 3.70 9.50
N ILE A 56 2.20 3.42 10.80
CA ILE A 56 3.18 3.78 11.82
C ILE A 56 4.57 3.23 11.50
N SER A 57 4.66 1.93 11.19
CA SER A 57 5.93 1.30 10.82
C SER A 57 6.32 1.57 9.37
N LEU A 58 5.35 1.68 8.47
CA LEU A 58 5.56 1.94 7.05
C LEU A 58 6.13 3.35 6.81
N ALA A 59 5.67 4.36 7.55
CA ALA A 59 6.18 5.73 7.47
C ALA A 59 7.69 5.79 7.73
N GLU A 60 8.17 5.07 8.74
CA GLU A 60 9.60 5.03 9.06
C GLU A 60 10.41 4.26 7.98
N MET A 61 9.84 3.19 7.40
CA MET A 61 10.43 2.49 6.26
C MET A 61 10.62 3.43 5.07
N ILE A 62 9.65 4.30 4.80
CA ILE A 62 9.72 5.32 3.73
C ILE A 62 10.81 6.35 4.06
N ARG A 63 10.79 6.93 5.27
CA ARG A 63 11.76 7.98 5.66
C ARG A 63 13.20 7.50 5.63
N GLN A 64 13.44 6.22 5.94
CA GLN A 64 14.77 5.61 5.87
C GLN A 64 15.13 5.01 4.49
N ASP A 65 14.38 5.35 3.44
CA ASP A 65 14.64 4.91 2.05
C ASP A 65 14.69 3.37 1.89
N LYS A 66 13.87 2.65 2.69
CA LYS A 66 13.74 1.20 2.58
C LYS A 66 12.74 0.77 1.50
N ILE A 67 11.95 1.71 1.00
CA ILE A 67 10.92 1.52 -0.02
C ILE A 67 11.18 2.50 -1.15
N ALA A 68 11.15 2.01 -2.38
CA ALA A 68 11.36 2.83 -3.57
C ALA A 68 10.07 3.20 -4.30
N ILE A 69 9.01 2.41 -4.11
CA ILE A 69 7.70 2.59 -4.72
C ILE A 69 6.65 1.79 -3.93
N ILE A 70 5.43 2.28 -3.89
CA ILE A 70 4.29 1.58 -3.29
C ILE A 70 3.22 1.33 -4.38
N SER A 71 2.56 0.16 -4.31
CA SER A 71 1.28 -0.07 -4.98
C SER A 71 0.24 -0.38 -3.91
N CYS A 72 -0.91 0.30 -3.94
CA CYS A 72 -1.92 0.10 -2.90
C CYS A 72 -3.34 0.21 -3.44
N THR A 73 -4.31 -0.26 -2.66
CA THR A 73 -5.73 0.02 -2.88
C THR A 73 -6.02 1.50 -2.65
N GLY A 74 -7.10 2.01 -3.23
CA GLY A 74 -7.58 3.37 -2.95
C GLY A 74 -7.92 3.58 -1.48
N ALA A 75 -8.47 2.55 -0.81
CA ALA A 75 -8.73 2.55 0.63
C ALA A 75 -7.46 2.85 1.45
N ASN A 76 -6.35 2.17 1.16
CA ASN A 76 -5.08 2.45 1.85
C ASN A 76 -4.61 3.89 1.66
N LEU A 77 -4.83 4.45 0.47
CA LEU A 77 -4.42 5.81 0.15
C LEU A 77 -5.17 6.85 0.99
N GLU A 78 -6.50 6.69 1.11
CA GLU A 78 -7.37 7.67 1.78
C GLU A 78 -7.44 7.49 3.29
N GLU A 79 -7.45 6.23 3.78
CA GLU A 79 -7.65 5.92 5.19
C GLU A 79 -6.48 6.33 6.10
N ASP A 80 -5.25 6.37 5.60
CA ASP A 80 -4.13 6.93 6.35
C ASP A 80 -4.31 8.43 6.61
N ILE A 81 -4.80 9.17 5.62
CA ILE A 81 -5.10 10.60 5.77
C ILE A 81 -6.30 10.79 6.71
N MET A 82 -7.33 9.93 6.59
CA MET A 82 -8.49 9.95 7.48
C MET A 82 -8.07 9.70 8.94
N ASN A 83 -7.19 8.71 9.17
CA ASN A 83 -6.63 8.46 10.49
C ASN A 83 -5.84 9.67 11.01
N LEU A 84 -5.04 10.31 10.18
CA LEU A 84 -4.27 11.51 10.55
C LEU A 84 -5.17 12.66 11.03
N VAL A 85 -6.36 12.85 10.44
CA VAL A 85 -7.23 14.01 10.71
C VAL A 85 -8.46 13.72 11.56
N ALA A 86 -8.73 12.46 11.93
CA ALA A 86 -9.98 12.07 12.60
C ALA A 86 -9.79 10.96 13.66
N HIS A 87 -8.57 10.63 14.05
CA HIS A 87 -8.26 9.49 14.91
C HIS A 87 -9.06 9.44 16.21
N SER A 88 -9.23 10.56 16.88
CA SER A 88 -9.95 10.64 18.17
C SER A 88 -11.47 10.36 18.04
N HIS A 89 -11.99 10.38 16.83
CA HIS A 89 -13.40 10.08 16.52
C HIS A 89 -13.61 8.62 16.11
N TYR A 90 -12.53 7.85 15.89
CA TYR A 90 -12.62 6.43 15.59
C TYR A 90 -13.18 5.65 16.78
N LYS A 91 -13.95 4.61 16.48
CA LYS A 91 -14.55 3.74 17.48
C LYS A 91 -14.14 2.30 17.25
N ARG A 92 -13.57 1.65 18.27
CA ARG A 92 -13.28 0.23 18.21
C ARG A 92 -14.47 -0.60 18.70
N VAL A 93 -14.82 -1.67 17.98
CA VAL A 93 -15.86 -2.64 18.29
C VAL A 93 -15.25 -4.04 18.43
N PRO A 94 -14.74 -4.43 19.62
CA PRO A 94 -14.00 -5.68 19.78
C PRO A 94 -14.78 -6.95 19.43
N ASN A 95 -16.11 -6.93 19.64
CA ASN A 95 -17.04 -8.03 19.34
C ASN A 95 -17.66 -7.95 17.93
N TYR A 96 -16.98 -7.33 16.98
CA TYR A 96 -17.51 -7.04 15.65
C TYR A 96 -18.04 -8.26 14.88
N ARG A 97 -17.57 -9.49 15.20
CA ARG A 97 -18.05 -10.72 14.57
C ARG A 97 -19.45 -11.14 14.99
N ASP A 98 -19.88 -10.67 16.14
CA ASP A 98 -21.16 -11.03 16.76
C ASP A 98 -22.21 -9.93 16.64
N LEU A 99 -21.92 -8.84 15.92
CA LEU A 99 -22.86 -7.76 15.68
C LEU A 99 -24.08 -8.26 14.91
N SER A 100 -25.27 -7.96 15.43
CA SER A 100 -26.52 -8.20 14.74
C SER A 100 -26.73 -7.24 13.56
N PRO A 101 -27.57 -7.56 12.58
CA PRO A 101 -27.90 -6.62 11.50
C PRO A 101 -28.45 -5.28 12.00
N GLN A 102 -29.13 -5.25 13.15
CA GLN A 102 -29.64 -4.02 13.74
C GLN A 102 -28.48 -3.15 14.29
N GLU A 103 -27.52 -3.75 14.98
CA GLU A 103 -26.35 -3.03 15.48
C GLU A 103 -25.50 -2.45 14.34
N GLU A 104 -25.36 -3.18 13.21
CA GLU A 104 -24.70 -2.64 12.01
C GLU A 104 -25.48 -1.46 11.41
N TRP A 105 -26.83 -1.55 11.38
CA TRP A 105 -27.69 -0.44 10.96
C TRP A 105 -27.56 0.78 11.89
N ASP A 106 -27.49 0.54 13.19
CA ASP A 106 -27.31 1.61 14.18
C ASP A 106 -25.97 2.33 14.01
N LEU A 107 -24.89 1.62 13.58
CA LEU A 107 -23.64 2.26 13.23
C LEU A 107 -23.79 3.19 12.01
N LEU A 108 -24.51 2.76 10.97
CA LEU A 108 -24.81 3.59 9.80
C LEU A 108 -25.63 4.85 10.18
N GLU A 109 -26.70 4.70 10.97
CA GLU A 109 -27.52 5.81 11.44
C GLU A 109 -26.73 6.81 12.32
N ASN A 110 -25.69 6.33 13.00
CA ASN A 110 -24.77 7.15 13.76
C ASN A 110 -23.57 7.65 12.96
N HIS A 111 -23.61 7.55 11.62
CA HIS A 111 -22.59 8.06 10.70
C HIS A 111 -21.22 7.41 10.88
N TYR A 112 -21.18 6.09 11.10
CA TYR A 112 -19.96 5.30 11.12
C TYR A 112 -19.91 4.29 9.96
N ASN A 113 -18.73 4.16 9.37
CA ASN A 113 -18.41 3.13 8.39
C ASN A 113 -17.44 2.13 9.03
N ARG A 114 -17.84 0.86 9.15
CA ARG A 114 -17.04 -0.14 9.84
C ARG A 114 -16.15 -0.94 8.90
N VAL A 115 -14.86 -0.99 9.26
CA VAL A 115 -13.85 -1.88 8.67
C VAL A 115 -13.35 -2.81 9.77
N THR A 116 -13.72 -4.09 9.74
CA THR A 116 -13.39 -5.10 10.75
C THR A 116 -13.86 -4.66 12.15
N ASP A 117 -12.95 -4.38 13.10
CA ASP A 117 -13.30 -3.92 14.45
C ASP A 117 -13.24 -2.39 14.61
N THR A 118 -12.98 -1.66 13.53
CA THR A 118 -12.75 -0.22 13.54
C THR A 118 -13.84 0.51 12.77
N CYS A 119 -14.48 1.47 13.42
CA CYS A 119 -15.48 2.34 12.82
C CYS A 119 -14.88 3.70 12.52
N ILE A 120 -14.94 4.11 11.26
CA ILE A 120 -14.44 5.40 10.76
C ILE A 120 -15.61 6.39 10.73
N PRO A 121 -15.47 7.59 11.31
CA PRO A 121 -16.54 8.58 11.32
C PRO A 121 -16.72 9.20 9.92
N GLU A 122 -17.98 9.35 9.50
CA GLU A 122 -18.32 9.90 8.17
C GLU A 122 -17.89 11.37 8.04
N GLU A 123 -18.26 12.22 9.01
CA GLU A 123 -18.08 13.67 8.90
C GLU A 123 -16.62 14.09 9.09
N GLU A 124 -15.97 13.60 10.14
CA GLU A 124 -14.62 14.01 10.52
C GLU A 124 -13.55 13.40 9.60
N ALA A 125 -13.82 12.25 8.99
CA ALA A 125 -12.89 11.59 8.07
C ALA A 125 -13.27 11.86 6.61
N PHE A 126 -14.31 11.20 6.11
CA PHE A 126 -14.65 11.22 4.68
C PHE A 126 -15.06 12.61 4.19
N ARG A 127 -16.00 13.28 4.88
CA ARG A 127 -16.50 14.59 4.43
C ARG A 127 -15.46 15.69 4.61
N ARG A 128 -14.65 15.60 5.66
CA ARG A 128 -13.51 16.52 5.84
C ARG A 128 -12.53 16.40 4.68
N LEU A 129 -12.08 15.20 4.35
CA LEU A 129 -11.16 14.99 3.22
C LEU A 129 -11.81 15.41 1.89
N GLN A 130 -13.06 15.00 1.64
CA GLN A 130 -13.82 15.37 0.44
C GLN A 130 -13.85 16.89 0.23
N LYS A 131 -14.16 17.66 1.27
CA LYS A 131 -14.28 19.12 1.20
C LYS A 131 -13.00 19.77 0.67
N HIS A 132 -11.85 19.30 1.13
CA HIS A 132 -10.57 19.87 0.75
C HIS A 132 -10.09 19.39 -0.63
N ILE A 133 -10.18 18.09 -0.90
CA ILE A 133 -9.69 17.50 -2.14
C ILE A 133 -10.55 17.92 -3.36
N HIS A 134 -11.87 18.13 -3.17
CA HIS A 134 -12.77 18.58 -4.24
C HIS A 134 -12.29 19.90 -4.86
N LYS A 135 -11.82 20.83 -4.05
CA LYS A 135 -11.26 22.09 -4.55
C LYS A 135 -10.08 21.85 -5.50
N ILE A 136 -9.17 20.95 -5.10
CA ILE A 136 -7.97 20.64 -5.89
C ILE A 136 -8.35 19.95 -7.21
N TRP A 137 -9.33 19.02 -7.18
CA TRP A 137 -9.86 18.41 -8.41
C TRP A 137 -10.47 19.44 -9.36
N LYS A 138 -11.23 20.38 -8.82
CA LYS A 138 -11.89 21.42 -9.61
C LYS A 138 -10.90 22.41 -10.21
N ASP A 139 -9.88 22.78 -9.46
CA ASP A 139 -8.82 23.65 -9.96
C ASP A 139 -8.03 22.98 -11.09
N ALA A 140 -7.71 21.68 -10.96
CA ALA A 140 -7.07 20.91 -12.01
C ALA A 140 -7.95 20.79 -13.26
N ASP A 141 -9.25 20.51 -13.12
CA ASP A 141 -10.19 20.45 -14.25
C ASP A 141 -10.27 21.79 -14.99
N ASN A 142 -10.33 22.90 -14.26
CA ASN A 142 -10.40 24.25 -14.81
C ASN A 142 -9.12 24.64 -15.56
N SER A 143 -7.94 24.23 -15.05
CA SER A 143 -6.64 24.48 -15.69
C SER A 143 -6.31 23.49 -16.81
N GLY A 144 -7.08 22.39 -16.93
CA GLY A 144 -6.78 21.29 -17.85
C GLY A 144 -5.64 20.40 -17.40
N GLU A 145 -5.22 20.52 -16.15
CA GLU A 145 -4.20 19.65 -15.55
C GLU A 145 -4.78 18.29 -15.19
N ARG A 146 -3.93 17.27 -15.24
CA ARG A 146 -4.30 15.88 -14.94
C ARG A 146 -3.26 15.23 -14.07
N TYR A 147 -3.71 14.59 -13.00
CA TYR A 147 -2.83 13.94 -12.05
C TYR A 147 -3.31 12.51 -11.74
N PHE A 148 -2.41 11.69 -11.21
CA PHE A 148 -2.77 10.41 -10.63
C PHE A 148 -3.45 10.59 -9.26
N PRO A 149 -4.25 9.62 -8.79
CA PRO A 149 -4.93 9.71 -7.50
C PRO A 149 -4.02 10.12 -6.34
N HIS A 150 -2.84 9.50 -6.20
CA HIS A 150 -1.90 9.83 -5.13
C HIS A 150 -1.33 11.25 -5.23
N GLU A 151 -1.16 11.78 -6.44
CA GLU A 151 -0.64 13.14 -6.62
C GLU A 151 -1.63 14.20 -6.10
N TYR A 152 -2.93 13.94 -6.19
CA TYR A 152 -3.95 14.80 -5.56
C TYR A 152 -3.87 14.73 -4.03
N MET A 153 -3.66 13.53 -3.46
CA MET A 153 -3.47 13.36 -2.01
C MET A 153 -2.20 14.07 -1.53
N TYR A 154 -1.12 14.03 -2.32
CA TYR A 154 0.10 14.77 -2.01
C TYR A 154 -0.14 16.29 -2.01
N LYS A 155 -0.88 16.79 -3.00
CA LYS A 155 -1.21 18.22 -3.08
C LYS A 155 -1.94 18.69 -1.81
N ILE A 156 -2.92 17.93 -1.32
CA ILE A 156 -3.67 18.33 -0.13
C ILE A 156 -2.80 18.22 1.14
N LEU A 157 -1.99 17.17 1.27
CA LEU A 157 -1.10 17.02 2.43
C LEU A 157 -0.04 18.12 2.50
N LEU A 158 0.58 18.44 1.34
CA LEU A 158 1.65 19.45 1.27
C LEU A 158 1.13 20.90 1.24
N SER A 159 -0.17 21.10 1.09
CA SER A 159 -0.76 22.46 1.15
C SER A 159 -0.79 23.05 2.57
N GLY A 160 -0.71 22.20 3.60
CA GLY A 160 -0.89 22.58 5.00
C GLY A 160 -2.35 22.78 5.41
N GLU A 161 -3.32 22.68 4.49
CA GLU A 161 -4.75 22.91 4.81
C GLU A 161 -5.31 21.91 5.81
N LEU A 162 -4.73 20.69 5.90
CA LEU A 162 -5.16 19.65 6.83
C LEU A 162 -4.46 19.72 8.19
N GLU A 163 -3.35 20.46 8.35
CA GLU A 163 -2.54 20.45 9.57
C GLU A 163 -3.34 20.83 10.84
N GLN A 164 -4.30 21.74 10.71
CA GLN A 164 -5.18 22.16 11.81
C GLN A 164 -6.07 21.02 12.34
N TYR A 165 -6.19 19.92 11.60
CA TYR A 165 -7.02 18.75 11.95
C TYR A 165 -6.19 17.54 12.38
N TYR A 166 -4.86 17.64 12.42
CA TYR A 166 -4.03 16.50 12.79
C TYR A 166 -4.28 16.09 14.24
N GLU A 167 -4.63 14.84 14.44
CA GLU A 167 -4.99 14.26 15.75
C GLU A 167 -4.01 13.18 16.21
N ILE A 168 -3.12 12.72 15.31
CA ILE A 168 -1.98 11.85 15.63
C ILE A 168 -0.66 12.56 15.30
N ASP A 169 0.47 12.02 15.79
CA ASP A 169 1.78 12.51 15.37
C ASP A 169 1.92 12.36 13.84
N PRO A 170 2.15 13.44 13.08
CA PRO A 170 2.34 13.40 11.64
C PRO A 170 3.42 12.41 11.17
N LYS A 171 4.36 12.08 12.04
CA LYS A 171 5.39 11.07 11.77
C LYS A 171 4.82 9.67 11.57
N ASN A 172 3.64 9.41 12.09
CA ASN A 172 2.98 8.11 12.00
C ASN A 172 2.17 7.93 10.69
N SER A 173 1.98 8.99 9.90
CA SER A 173 1.33 8.90 8.58
C SER A 173 2.33 8.50 7.51
N TRP A 174 2.06 7.34 6.87
CA TRP A 174 2.87 6.91 5.73
C TRP A 174 2.59 7.73 4.48
N MET A 175 1.37 8.20 4.30
CA MET A 175 1.01 9.08 3.18
C MET A 175 1.72 10.43 3.26
N LEU A 176 1.83 11.00 4.46
CA LEU A 176 2.60 12.23 4.65
C LEU A 176 4.10 11.98 4.40
N ALA A 177 4.65 10.90 4.94
CA ALA A 177 6.05 10.51 4.67
C ALA A 177 6.31 10.31 3.16
N ALA A 178 5.36 9.70 2.45
CA ALA A 178 5.44 9.49 1.02
C ALA A 178 5.34 10.83 0.25
N ALA A 179 4.45 11.73 0.66
CA ALA A 179 4.32 13.06 0.06
C ALA A 179 5.60 13.90 0.24
N GLU A 180 6.17 13.93 1.45
CA GLU A 180 7.42 14.62 1.76
C GLU A 180 8.61 14.14 0.91
N LYS A 181 8.65 12.84 0.61
CA LYS A 181 9.68 12.20 -0.22
C LYS A 181 9.33 12.20 -1.71
N ASN A 182 8.15 12.64 -2.09
CA ASN A 182 7.61 12.46 -3.44
C ASN A 182 7.76 11.00 -3.92
N LEU A 183 7.45 10.05 -3.02
CA LEU A 183 7.58 8.62 -3.28
C LEU A 183 6.61 8.21 -4.40
N PRO A 184 7.04 7.46 -5.41
CA PRO A 184 6.14 6.92 -6.41
C PRO A 184 5.07 6.01 -5.81
N ILE A 185 3.79 6.24 -6.16
CA ILE A 185 2.68 5.36 -5.77
C ILE A 185 1.86 4.99 -7.01
N VAL A 186 1.45 3.72 -7.07
CA VAL A 186 0.49 3.21 -8.05
C VAL A 186 -0.78 2.79 -7.31
N VAL A 187 -1.95 3.23 -7.78
CA VAL A 187 -3.24 2.92 -7.17
C VAL A 187 -4.16 2.29 -8.22
N PRO A 188 -3.98 1.01 -8.52
CA PRO A 188 -4.82 0.33 -9.51
C PRO A 188 -6.24 0.17 -8.97
N GLY A 189 -7.24 0.37 -9.86
CA GLY A 189 -8.64 0.28 -9.45
C GLY A 189 -9.02 1.32 -8.40
N TRP A 190 -8.47 2.52 -8.48
CA TRP A 190 -8.78 3.62 -7.55
C TRP A 190 -10.28 3.90 -7.43
N GLU A 191 -11.02 3.62 -8.47
CA GLU A 191 -12.47 3.73 -8.50
C GLU A 191 -13.16 2.88 -7.42
N ASP A 192 -12.52 1.82 -6.94
CA ASP A 192 -12.94 1.01 -5.80
C ASP A 192 -12.41 1.61 -4.49
N SER A 193 -12.81 2.85 -4.22
CA SER A 193 -12.55 3.57 -2.97
C SER A 193 -13.63 4.61 -2.72
N THR A 194 -13.72 5.13 -1.50
CA THR A 194 -14.71 6.16 -1.18
C THR A 194 -14.43 7.46 -1.93
N MET A 195 -13.19 7.90 -1.97
CA MET A 195 -12.83 9.12 -2.74
C MET A 195 -13.00 8.91 -4.23
N GLY A 196 -12.75 7.71 -4.76
CA GLY A 196 -13.04 7.36 -6.15
C GLY A 196 -14.52 7.44 -6.48
N ASN A 197 -15.38 6.93 -5.61
CA ASN A 197 -16.84 7.02 -5.73
C ASN A 197 -17.33 8.47 -5.61
N ILE A 198 -16.77 9.25 -4.70
CA ILE A 198 -17.08 10.68 -4.55
C ILE A 198 -16.67 11.43 -5.82
N PHE A 199 -15.47 11.19 -6.37
CA PHE A 199 -15.05 11.78 -7.63
C PHE A 199 -16.03 11.44 -8.77
N ALA A 200 -16.44 10.17 -8.88
CA ALA A 200 -17.43 9.73 -9.87
C ALA A 200 -18.77 10.47 -9.70
N SER A 201 -19.20 10.75 -8.47
CA SER A 201 -20.42 11.52 -8.23
C SER A 201 -20.35 12.95 -8.77
N TYR A 202 -19.19 13.59 -8.69
CA TYR A 202 -18.97 14.92 -9.28
C TYR A 202 -18.94 14.87 -10.81
N VAL A 203 -18.40 13.79 -11.39
CA VAL A 203 -18.45 13.56 -12.85
C VAL A 203 -19.90 13.41 -13.32
N ILE A 204 -20.72 12.63 -12.63
CA ILE A 204 -22.15 12.44 -12.94
C ILE A 204 -22.92 13.74 -12.85
N LYS A 205 -22.58 14.62 -11.90
CA LYS A 205 -23.17 15.96 -11.74
C LYS A 205 -22.64 16.97 -12.75
N ASN A 206 -21.71 16.60 -13.64
CA ASN A 206 -21.04 17.48 -14.60
C ASN A 206 -20.26 18.64 -13.93
N GLU A 207 -19.75 18.42 -12.74
CA GLU A 207 -18.95 19.41 -12.01
C GLU A 207 -17.45 19.28 -12.33
N ILE A 208 -16.99 18.08 -12.68
CA ILE A 208 -15.60 17.74 -13.03
C ILE A 208 -15.62 16.75 -14.19
N LYS A 209 -14.63 16.80 -15.08
CA LYS A 209 -14.49 15.81 -16.15
C LYS A 209 -13.81 14.53 -15.63
N ALA A 210 -14.25 13.36 -16.09
CA ALA A 210 -13.59 12.10 -15.76
C ALA A 210 -12.10 12.09 -16.14
N SER A 211 -11.75 12.77 -17.24
CA SER A 211 -10.37 12.87 -17.74
C SER A 211 -9.43 13.69 -16.84
N THR A 212 -9.93 14.41 -15.84
CA THR A 212 -9.10 15.11 -14.85
C THR A 212 -8.26 14.13 -14.04
N MET A 213 -8.82 12.96 -13.77
CA MET A 213 -8.05 11.85 -13.19
C MET A 213 -7.32 11.05 -14.27
N LYS A 214 -6.03 10.77 -14.08
CA LYS A 214 -5.29 9.84 -14.93
C LYS A 214 -5.76 8.40 -14.69
N SER A 215 -5.80 7.61 -15.76
CA SER A 215 -6.35 6.24 -15.75
C SER A 215 -5.36 5.18 -15.28
N GLY A 216 -5.87 3.96 -15.01
CA GLY A 216 -5.05 2.79 -14.74
C GLY A 216 -4.11 2.41 -15.89
N ILE A 217 -4.50 2.64 -17.15
CA ILE A 217 -3.62 2.41 -18.31
C ILE A 217 -2.44 3.39 -18.28
N GLU A 218 -2.68 4.65 -17.92
CA GLU A 218 -1.60 5.64 -17.77
C GLU A 218 -0.67 5.27 -16.61
N TYR A 219 -1.21 4.68 -15.52
CA TYR A 219 -0.37 4.13 -14.45
C TYR A 219 0.53 2.99 -14.95
N MET A 220 0.01 2.05 -15.75
CA MET A 220 0.81 0.95 -16.28
C MET A 220 1.92 1.47 -17.19
N ALA A 221 1.61 2.42 -18.09
CA ALA A 221 2.59 3.04 -18.97
C ALA A 221 3.69 3.78 -18.16
N TRP A 222 3.28 4.53 -17.14
CA TRP A 222 4.20 5.21 -16.23
C TRP A 222 5.08 4.21 -15.44
N LEU A 223 4.48 3.12 -14.94
CA LEU A 223 5.19 2.08 -14.20
C LEU A 223 6.21 1.36 -15.07
N ALA A 224 5.88 1.11 -16.34
CA ALA A 224 6.80 0.52 -17.31
C ALA A 224 8.06 1.39 -17.52
N ASP A 225 7.87 2.68 -17.72
CA ASP A 225 8.98 3.64 -17.81
C ASP A 225 9.80 3.70 -16.52
N TRP A 226 9.12 3.78 -15.37
CA TRP A 226 9.78 3.79 -14.06
C TRP A 226 10.58 2.50 -13.82
N TYR A 227 9.98 1.32 -14.11
CA TYR A 227 10.65 0.03 -13.93
C TYR A 227 11.91 -0.08 -14.78
N THR A 228 11.80 0.25 -16.05
CA THR A 228 12.93 0.21 -17.00
C THR A 228 14.09 1.10 -16.54
N LYS A 229 13.79 2.29 -16.02
CA LYS A 229 14.82 3.23 -15.52
C LYS A 229 15.45 2.82 -14.19
N ASN A 230 14.76 2.02 -13.38
CA ASN A 230 15.17 1.75 -12.00
C ASN A 230 15.63 0.31 -11.74
N SER A 231 15.42 -0.63 -12.67
CA SER A 231 15.69 -2.06 -12.49
C SER A 231 17.14 -2.49 -12.75
N SER A 232 18.05 -1.55 -13.03
CA SER A 232 19.48 -1.87 -13.24
C SER A 232 20.17 -2.34 -11.96
N GLY A 233 21.29 -3.03 -12.12
CA GLY A 233 22.10 -3.53 -10.99
C GLY A 233 21.45 -4.72 -10.29
N LYS A 234 21.20 -4.63 -8.99
CA LYS A 234 20.53 -5.70 -8.21
C LYS A 234 19.04 -5.84 -8.55
N GLY A 235 18.47 -4.88 -9.24
CA GLY A 235 17.07 -4.88 -9.65
C GLY A 235 16.08 -4.46 -8.56
N ILE A 236 14.81 -4.75 -8.80
CA ILE A 236 13.71 -4.38 -7.92
C ILE A 236 13.11 -5.62 -7.29
N GLY A 237 13.00 -5.62 -5.96
CA GLY A 237 12.28 -6.62 -5.19
C GLY A 237 10.80 -6.27 -5.09
N PHE A 238 9.98 -7.30 -4.84
CA PHE A 238 8.52 -7.21 -4.70
C PHE A 238 8.11 -7.78 -3.34
N PHE A 239 7.71 -6.90 -2.42
CA PHE A 239 7.23 -7.28 -1.10
C PHE A 239 5.72 -7.05 -1.01
N GLN A 240 4.96 -8.15 -0.98
CA GLN A 240 3.52 -8.14 -1.12
C GLN A 240 2.82 -8.38 0.22
N ILE A 241 2.02 -7.40 0.65
CA ILE A 241 1.13 -7.50 1.82
C ILE A 241 -0.29 -7.75 1.32
N GLY A 242 -0.81 -8.95 1.56
CA GLY A 242 -2.06 -9.42 0.99
C GLY A 242 -1.91 -9.85 -0.47
N GLY A 243 -2.88 -9.53 -1.31
CA GLY A 243 -2.89 -9.90 -2.73
C GLY A 243 -3.75 -8.94 -3.56
N GLY A 244 -4.68 -9.49 -4.32
CA GLY A 244 -5.61 -8.73 -5.16
C GLY A 244 -4.93 -7.78 -6.15
N ILE A 245 -5.67 -6.77 -6.58
CA ILE A 245 -5.23 -5.84 -7.63
C ILE A 245 -3.98 -5.03 -7.24
N ALA A 246 -3.80 -4.72 -5.95
CA ALA A 246 -2.64 -3.98 -5.46
C ALA A 246 -1.32 -4.72 -5.73
N GLY A 247 -1.34 -6.06 -5.71
CA GLY A 247 -0.19 -6.89 -6.04
C GLY A 247 -0.15 -7.32 -7.51
N ASP A 248 -1.29 -7.76 -8.06
CA ASP A 248 -1.31 -8.34 -9.41
C ASP A 248 -1.08 -7.30 -10.51
N PHE A 249 -1.61 -6.10 -10.36
CA PHE A 249 -1.42 -5.03 -11.34
C PHE A 249 0.07 -4.67 -11.54
N PRO A 250 0.82 -4.27 -10.49
CA PRO A 250 2.21 -3.85 -10.70
C PRO A 250 3.16 -4.99 -11.06
N ILE A 251 2.92 -6.22 -10.57
CA ILE A 251 3.82 -7.33 -10.89
C ILE A 251 3.79 -7.68 -12.39
N CYS A 252 2.68 -7.38 -13.06
CA CYS A 252 2.48 -7.63 -14.50
C CYS A 252 3.26 -6.67 -15.40
N VAL A 253 3.91 -5.64 -14.88
CA VAL A 253 4.75 -4.75 -15.71
C VAL A 253 5.90 -5.53 -16.37
N VAL A 254 6.49 -6.49 -15.68
CA VAL A 254 7.63 -7.27 -16.22
C VAL A 254 7.21 -8.17 -17.37
N PRO A 255 6.19 -9.05 -17.25
CA PRO A 255 5.74 -9.83 -18.41
C PRO A 255 5.26 -8.95 -19.57
N MET A 256 4.63 -7.81 -19.32
CA MET A 256 4.24 -6.87 -20.36
C MET A 256 5.48 -6.33 -21.13
N LEU A 257 6.50 -5.88 -20.40
CA LEU A 257 7.75 -5.41 -21.02
C LEU A 257 8.45 -6.53 -21.81
N TYR A 258 8.52 -7.73 -21.26
CA TYR A 258 9.23 -8.85 -21.85
C TYR A 258 8.47 -9.49 -23.02
N GLN A 259 7.16 -9.75 -22.87
CA GLN A 259 6.35 -10.50 -23.83
C GLN A 259 5.67 -9.60 -24.86
N ASP A 260 5.04 -8.49 -24.41
CA ASP A 260 4.24 -7.64 -25.28
C ASP A 260 5.06 -6.55 -25.97
N MET A 261 6.12 -6.07 -25.30
CA MET A 261 7.03 -5.06 -25.83
C MET A 261 8.36 -5.64 -26.35
N GLU A 262 8.56 -6.95 -26.22
CA GLU A 262 9.75 -7.69 -26.68
C GLU A 262 11.09 -7.15 -26.12
N MET A 263 11.05 -6.58 -24.90
CA MET A 263 12.22 -6.01 -24.22
C MET A 263 12.94 -7.09 -23.39
N HIS A 264 13.73 -7.93 -24.04
CA HIS A 264 14.35 -9.12 -23.43
C HIS A 264 15.48 -8.80 -22.43
N ASP A 265 15.99 -7.58 -22.41
CA ASP A 265 17.03 -7.13 -21.48
C ASP A 265 16.46 -6.61 -20.15
N VAL A 266 15.13 -6.56 -20.00
CA VAL A 266 14.50 -6.13 -18.74
C VAL A 266 14.62 -7.25 -17.71
N PRO A 267 15.18 -6.98 -16.51
CA PRO A 267 15.30 -8.01 -15.49
C PRO A 267 13.94 -8.37 -14.87
N PHE A 268 13.80 -9.63 -14.47
CA PHE A 268 12.67 -10.07 -13.64
C PHE A 268 12.73 -9.43 -12.24
N TRP A 269 11.62 -9.52 -11.48
CA TRP A 269 11.64 -9.13 -10.09
C TRP A 269 12.69 -9.94 -9.32
N SER A 270 13.59 -9.28 -8.63
CA SER A 270 14.81 -9.86 -8.08
C SER A 270 14.72 -10.32 -6.62
N TYR A 271 13.58 -10.12 -5.99
CA TYR A 271 13.17 -10.64 -4.69
C TYR A 271 11.65 -10.73 -4.69
N PHE A 272 11.08 -11.72 -4.03
CA PHE A 272 9.63 -11.82 -3.85
C PHE A 272 9.30 -12.30 -2.43
N CYS A 273 8.39 -11.60 -1.76
CA CYS A 273 7.75 -12.05 -0.53
C CYS A 273 6.25 -11.83 -0.63
N GLN A 274 5.48 -12.79 -0.17
CA GLN A 274 4.03 -12.68 -0.02
C GLN A 274 3.63 -12.96 1.41
N ILE A 275 2.96 -12.01 2.04
CA ILE A 275 2.25 -12.20 3.32
C ILE A 275 0.77 -12.36 2.98
N SER A 276 0.18 -13.50 3.32
CA SER A 276 -1.24 -13.76 3.04
C SER A 276 -1.74 -14.88 3.95
N ASP A 277 -2.98 -14.77 4.40
CA ASP A 277 -3.74 -15.81 5.10
C ASP A 277 -4.65 -16.61 4.14
N SER A 278 -4.56 -16.34 2.83
CA SER A 278 -5.35 -17.03 1.81
C SER A 278 -4.90 -18.48 1.62
N THR A 279 -5.85 -19.39 1.60
CA THR A 279 -5.60 -20.79 1.25
C THR A 279 -5.19 -20.93 -0.20
N THR A 280 -4.54 -22.08 -0.53
CA THR A 280 -4.15 -22.43 -1.89
C THR A 280 -5.32 -22.30 -2.86
N SER A 281 -5.05 -21.76 -3.97
CA SER A 281 -5.89 -21.07 -4.89
C SER A 281 -7.01 -21.87 -5.59
N TYR A 282 -8.13 -21.21 -5.74
CA TYR A 282 -9.17 -21.51 -6.75
C TYR A 282 -9.05 -20.54 -7.94
N GLY A 283 -7.83 -20.20 -8.38
CA GLY A 283 -7.57 -19.16 -9.39
C GLY A 283 -7.32 -17.76 -8.78
N SER A 284 -7.34 -17.61 -7.46
CA SER A 284 -7.05 -16.35 -6.78
C SER A 284 -5.55 -16.03 -6.82
N TYR A 285 -5.21 -14.82 -7.19
CA TYR A 285 -3.82 -14.32 -7.14
C TYR A 285 -3.23 -14.39 -5.71
N SER A 286 -4.03 -14.10 -4.69
CA SER A 286 -3.61 -14.12 -3.28
C SER A 286 -3.24 -15.51 -2.76
N GLY A 287 -3.83 -16.58 -3.32
CA GLY A 287 -3.53 -17.97 -2.96
C GLY A 287 -2.51 -18.66 -3.90
N ALA A 288 -2.03 -17.97 -4.94
CA ALA A 288 -1.08 -18.53 -5.90
C ALA A 288 0.33 -18.60 -5.29
N VAL A 289 0.94 -19.80 -5.35
CA VAL A 289 2.31 -19.98 -4.86
C VAL A 289 3.32 -19.18 -5.69
N PRO A 290 4.46 -18.74 -5.12
CA PRO A 290 5.42 -17.91 -5.84
C PRO A 290 5.99 -18.55 -7.11
N ASN A 291 6.18 -19.86 -7.14
CA ASN A 291 6.69 -20.56 -8.32
C ASN A 291 5.75 -20.48 -9.54
N GLU A 292 4.45 -20.35 -9.32
CA GLU A 292 3.48 -20.13 -10.40
C GLU A 292 3.79 -18.84 -11.20
N LYS A 293 4.33 -17.82 -10.52
CA LYS A 293 4.72 -16.54 -11.13
C LYS A 293 5.87 -16.64 -12.13
N ILE A 294 6.63 -17.76 -12.11
CA ILE A 294 7.68 -18.05 -13.10
C ILE A 294 7.06 -18.31 -14.47
N THR A 295 5.97 -19.07 -14.52
CA THR A 295 5.29 -19.40 -15.80
C THR A 295 4.68 -18.19 -16.48
N TRP A 296 4.45 -17.11 -15.71
CA TRP A 296 3.95 -15.84 -16.20
C TRP A 296 5.06 -14.83 -16.57
N GLY A 297 6.32 -15.22 -16.46
CA GLY A 297 7.43 -14.30 -16.71
C GLY A 297 7.55 -13.15 -15.71
N LYS A 298 7.10 -13.38 -14.47
CA LYS A 298 7.18 -12.39 -13.37
C LYS A 298 8.47 -12.56 -12.57
N LEU A 299 8.84 -13.80 -12.26
CA LEU A 299 10.02 -14.17 -11.47
C LEU A 299 10.94 -15.10 -12.24
N ASP A 300 12.24 -15.02 -11.94
CA ASP A 300 13.25 -16.00 -12.38
C ASP A 300 13.26 -17.24 -11.48
N ILE A 301 13.83 -18.33 -11.99
CA ILE A 301 14.03 -19.58 -11.21
C ILE A 301 14.90 -19.35 -9.97
N HIS A 302 15.85 -18.43 -10.05
CA HIS A 302 16.80 -18.09 -8.98
C HIS A 302 16.32 -16.94 -8.09
N THR A 303 15.20 -16.28 -8.39
CA THR A 303 14.66 -15.22 -7.55
C THR A 303 14.40 -15.75 -6.13
N PRO A 304 14.97 -15.15 -5.06
CA PRO A 304 14.61 -15.47 -3.69
C PRO A 304 13.11 -15.26 -3.47
N LYS A 305 12.41 -16.31 -3.00
CA LYS A 305 10.95 -16.33 -2.87
C LYS A 305 10.54 -16.77 -1.48
N PHE A 306 9.68 -16.01 -0.83
CA PHE A 306 9.22 -16.23 0.53
C PHE A 306 7.69 -16.16 0.61
N ILE A 307 7.12 -17.03 1.43
CA ILE A 307 5.70 -16.99 1.82
C ILE A 307 5.64 -16.90 3.33
N VAL A 308 4.88 -15.94 3.84
CA VAL A 308 4.52 -15.84 5.25
C VAL A 308 3.00 -16.01 5.34
N GLU A 309 2.55 -17.19 5.75
CA GLU A 309 1.12 -17.50 5.89
C GLU A 309 0.61 -16.95 7.22
N SER A 310 0.18 -15.70 7.23
CA SER A 310 -0.28 -15.02 8.44
C SER A 310 -1.05 -13.74 8.12
N ASP A 311 -1.73 -13.22 9.14
CA ASP A 311 -2.29 -11.88 9.13
C ASP A 311 -1.18 -10.83 9.06
N ALA A 312 -1.27 -9.96 8.05
CA ALA A 312 -0.28 -8.93 7.79
C ALA A 312 -0.18 -7.89 8.92
N THR A 313 -1.28 -7.61 9.63
CA THR A 313 -1.28 -6.65 10.76
C THR A 313 -0.44 -7.13 11.92
N ILE A 314 -0.22 -8.46 12.04
CA ILE A 314 0.62 -9.08 13.06
C ILE A 314 2.08 -9.13 12.62
N VAL A 315 2.35 -9.57 11.38
CA VAL A 315 3.71 -9.95 10.98
C VAL A 315 4.46 -8.86 10.21
N ALA A 316 3.78 -7.98 9.48
CA ALA A 316 4.47 -6.94 8.72
C ALA A 316 5.23 -5.95 9.63
N PRO A 317 4.69 -5.47 10.77
CA PRO A 317 5.44 -4.64 11.70
C PRO A 317 6.70 -5.30 12.24
N LEU A 318 6.71 -6.62 12.44
CA LEU A 318 7.89 -7.36 12.91
C LEU A 318 8.96 -7.42 11.83
N ILE A 319 8.60 -7.64 10.57
CA ILE A 319 9.52 -7.60 9.44
C ILE A 319 10.12 -6.19 9.30
N PHE A 320 9.28 -5.16 9.40
CA PHE A 320 9.74 -3.77 9.31
C PHE A 320 10.67 -3.40 10.48
N ALA A 321 10.34 -3.83 11.71
CA ALA A 321 11.21 -3.66 12.86
C ALA A 321 12.59 -4.30 12.66
N TRP A 322 12.66 -5.48 12.02
CA TRP A 322 13.93 -6.11 11.66
C TRP A 322 14.74 -5.25 10.69
N ILE A 323 14.10 -4.76 9.61
CA ILE A 323 14.75 -3.94 8.58
C ILE A 323 15.21 -2.59 9.15
N LEU A 324 14.42 -2.02 10.06
CA LEU A 324 14.71 -0.77 10.77
C LEU A 324 15.68 -0.97 11.96
N LYS A 325 16.00 -2.21 12.31
CA LYS A 325 16.93 -2.60 13.40
C LYS A 325 16.43 -2.22 14.80
N GLN A 326 15.11 -2.17 14.98
CA GLN A 326 14.44 -1.84 16.23
C GLN A 326 14.50 -2.95 17.27
#